data_150aa3402268b5796ebdf49ab292a6c7
#
_entry.id   150aa3402268b5796ebdf49ab292a6c7
#
_cell.length_a   1.000
_cell.length_b   1.000
_cell.length_c   1.000
_cell.angle_alpha   90.00
_cell.angle_beta   90.00
_cell.angle_gamma   90.00
#
_symmetry.space_group_name_H-M   'P 1'
#
loop_
_entity.id
_entity.type
_entity.pdbx_description
1 polymer ?
#
loop_
_entity_poly.entity_id
_entity_poly.type
_entity_poly.pdbx_seq_one_letter_code
_entity_poly.pdbx_strand_id
1 'polypeptide(L)'
;MLAPSAEAQYGESELVQMGLESLGMWPDFAAQLERESGVDVDLRRQGTLIVAVDRDDLEWLRHAQLERERLGLAARMIDGDAARELEPHLAPTIPGAVWCPDDHQVDPRRLVQALRSAFEKQGGRLLEGVEVKGVQIEADLAAGVELATGVEALAPTATVIVAAGAWTRELTGLDDAPRVRPVRGQMLAVELGAPPLCEHVIRAPDAYLVPRSDGRLVIGATMEEMGFDPRHTAGGVMDLLVGAWEALPAIHDAPIVEMWTGFRPMTIDSEPVMRRSDSVANLVYATGHGRNGVLLTPLSARRIADLVRTA
;
A
#
# COMPACT_ATOMS: atom_id res chain seq x y z
N MET A 1 2.78 -4.74 -1.49
CA MET A 1 2.16 -6.09 -1.48
C MET A 1 0.70 -5.96 -1.86
N LEU A 2 0.11 -7.00 -2.43
CA LEU A 2 -1.33 -7.18 -2.63
C LEU A 2 -1.72 -8.41 -1.83
N ALA A 3 -1.78 -8.25 -0.51
CA ALA A 3 -1.69 -9.35 0.43
C ALA A 3 -2.79 -9.30 1.51
N PRO A 4 -4.08 -9.39 1.13
CA PRO A 4 -5.17 -9.33 2.10
C PRO A 4 -5.14 -10.47 3.10
N SER A 5 -4.57 -11.65 2.73
CA SER A 5 -4.48 -12.79 3.64
C SER A 5 -3.35 -12.62 4.65
N ALA A 6 -2.16 -12.16 4.19
CA ALA A 6 -1.03 -11.92 5.09
C ALA A 6 -1.22 -10.69 5.98
N GLU A 7 -1.96 -9.68 5.50
CA GLU A 7 -2.25 -8.42 6.22
C GLU A 7 -3.50 -8.49 7.10
N ALA A 8 -4.26 -9.60 7.09
CA ALA A 8 -5.48 -9.76 7.87
C ALA A 8 -5.22 -9.60 9.38
N GLN A 9 -5.96 -8.70 10.02
CA GLN A 9 -5.89 -8.44 11.46
C GLN A 9 -7.27 -8.63 12.10
N TYR A 10 -7.25 -8.97 13.38
CA TYR A 10 -8.48 -9.08 14.16
C TYR A 10 -9.24 -7.75 14.20
N GLY A 11 -10.56 -7.79 13.95
CA GLY A 11 -11.41 -6.61 13.93
C GLY A 11 -11.47 -5.86 12.60
N GLU A 12 -10.68 -6.23 11.58
CA GLU A 12 -10.64 -5.57 10.26
C GLU A 12 -11.37 -6.37 9.16
N SER A 13 -12.41 -7.11 9.49
CA SER A 13 -13.09 -8.02 8.54
C SER A 13 -13.63 -7.30 7.29
N GLU A 14 -14.15 -6.08 7.41
CA GLU A 14 -14.62 -5.30 6.26
C GLU A 14 -13.45 -4.91 5.34
N LEU A 15 -12.35 -4.46 5.91
CA LEU A 15 -11.14 -4.11 5.16
C LEU A 15 -10.55 -5.34 4.43
N VAL A 16 -10.57 -6.52 5.09
CA VAL A 16 -10.14 -7.77 4.46
C VAL A 16 -11.06 -8.13 3.29
N GLN A 17 -12.38 -8.02 3.43
CA GLN A 17 -13.31 -8.27 2.32
C GLN A 17 -13.10 -7.31 1.15
N MET A 18 -12.92 -6.02 1.42
CA MET A 18 -12.55 -5.05 0.39
C MET A 18 -11.23 -5.43 -0.28
N GLY A 19 -10.24 -5.89 0.50
CA GLY A 19 -8.96 -6.35 0.00
C GLY A 19 -9.09 -7.56 -0.96
N LEU A 20 -9.91 -8.55 -0.60
CA LEU A 20 -10.18 -9.73 -1.44
C LEU A 20 -10.92 -9.34 -2.73
N GLU A 21 -11.96 -8.50 -2.63
CA GLU A 21 -12.66 -7.98 -3.79
C GLU A 21 -11.70 -7.27 -4.76
N SER A 22 -10.87 -6.39 -4.22
CA SER A 22 -9.89 -5.65 -5.01
C SER A 22 -8.81 -6.55 -5.58
N LEU A 23 -8.32 -7.55 -4.82
CA LEU A 23 -7.35 -8.53 -5.31
C LEU A 23 -7.88 -9.30 -6.52
N GLY A 24 -9.16 -9.70 -6.49
CA GLY A 24 -9.83 -10.35 -7.62
C GLY A 24 -9.89 -9.48 -8.89
N MET A 25 -9.86 -8.16 -8.76
CA MET A 25 -9.85 -7.23 -9.89
C MET A 25 -8.44 -7.01 -10.49
N TRP A 26 -7.39 -7.26 -9.72
CA TRP A 26 -6.02 -6.92 -10.12
C TRP A 26 -5.55 -7.52 -11.44
N PRO A 27 -5.83 -8.80 -11.77
CA PRO A 27 -5.38 -9.37 -13.03
C PRO A 27 -5.86 -8.62 -14.25
N ASP A 28 -7.16 -8.33 -14.31
CA ASP A 28 -7.77 -7.63 -15.43
C ASP A 28 -7.37 -6.17 -15.47
N PHE A 29 -7.30 -5.53 -14.28
CA PHE A 29 -6.85 -4.15 -14.12
C PHE A 29 -5.41 -3.97 -14.60
N ALA A 30 -4.47 -4.80 -14.16
CA ALA A 30 -3.08 -4.75 -14.60
C ALA A 30 -2.96 -4.95 -16.10
N ALA A 31 -3.60 -5.98 -16.66
CA ALA A 31 -3.58 -6.26 -18.09
C ALA A 31 -4.18 -5.13 -18.94
N GLN A 32 -5.25 -4.47 -18.46
CA GLN A 32 -5.81 -3.30 -19.11
C GLN A 32 -4.84 -2.13 -19.06
N LEU A 33 -4.30 -1.84 -17.87
CA LEU A 33 -3.39 -0.72 -17.65
C LEU A 33 -2.12 -0.86 -18.49
N GLU A 34 -1.56 -2.07 -18.58
CA GLU A 34 -0.40 -2.36 -19.43
C GLU A 34 -0.68 -2.10 -20.92
N ARG A 35 -1.85 -2.53 -21.43
CA ARG A 35 -2.26 -2.25 -22.81
C ARG A 35 -2.41 -0.75 -23.09
N GLU A 36 -2.99 0.00 -22.17
CA GLU A 36 -3.25 1.43 -22.34
C GLU A 36 -1.98 2.27 -22.14
N SER A 37 -1.16 1.94 -21.15
CA SER A 37 0.05 2.69 -20.81
C SER A 37 1.28 2.27 -21.60
N GLY A 38 1.39 1.00 -21.98
CA GLY A 38 2.61 0.39 -22.49
C GLY A 38 3.66 0.10 -21.40
N VAL A 39 3.28 0.15 -20.11
CA VAL A 39 4.17 -0.09 -18.96
C VAL A 39 3.72 -1.35 -18.22
N ASP A 40 4.62 -2.33 -18.11
CA ASP A 40 4.45 -3.52 -17.25
C ASP A 40 4.50 -3.11 -15.77
N VAL A 41 3.44 -3.39 -15.02
CA VAL A 41 3.34 -3.05 -13.60
C VAL A 41 3.99 -4.09 -12.68
N ASP A 42 4.60 -5.12 -13.23
CA ASP A 42 5.24 -6.23 -12.49
C ASP A 42 4.28 -6.93 -11.51
N LEU A 43 3.10 -7.31 -12.03
CA LEU A 43 2.15 -8.10 -11.23
C LEU A 43 2.65 -9.54 -11.08
N ARG A 44 3.07 -9.90 -9.87
CA ARG A 44 3.61 -11.22 -9.54
C ARG A 44 2.71 -11.94 -8.55
N ARG A 45 2.44 -13.22 -8.84
CA ARG A 45 1.47 -14.06 -8.13
C ARG A 45 2.16 -15.22 -7.39
N GLN A 46 3.29 -14.96 -6.76
CA GLN A 46 4.07 -16.01 -6.12
C GLN A 46 3.67 -16.32 -4.68
N GLY A 47 2.71 -15.59 -4.10
CA GLY A 47 2.28 -15.77 -2.72
C GLY A 47 3.13 -15.04 -1.70
N THR A 48 2.75 -15.19 -0.42
CA THR A 48 3.43 -14.60 0.74
C THR A 48 3.65 -15.63 1.84
N LEU A 49 4.85 -15.66 2.40
CA LEU A 49 5.18 -16.41 3.62
C LEU A 49 5.19 -15.46 4.81
N ILE A 50 4.39 -15.73 5.84
CA ILE A 50 4.49 -15.06 7.14
C ILE A 50 5.30 -15.98 8.04
N VAL A 51 6.54 -15.62 8.34
CA VAL A 51 7.45 -16.47 9.10
C VAL A 51 7.44 -16.12 10.58
N ALA A 52 7.54 -17.15 11.43
CA ALA A 52 7.91 -17.00 12.83
C ALA A 52 9.42 -17.06 12.95
N VAL A 53 10.08 -16.15 13.67
CA VAL A 53 11.52 -16.20 13.89
C VAL A 53 11.87 -16.96 15.17
N ASP A 54 10.90 -17.08 16.08
CA ASP A 54 11.04 -17.85 17.31
C ASP A 54 9.74 -18.61 17.68
N ARG A 55 9.69 -19.17 18.90
CA ARG A 55 8.54 -19.95 19.37
C ARG A 55 7.37 -19.08 19.75
N ASP A 56 7.61 -17.90 20.28
CA ASP A 56 6.54 -16.96 20.70
C ASP A 56 5.82 -16.42 19.46
N ASP A 57 6.56 -16.12 18.42
CA ASP A 57 6.00 -15.74 17.10
C ASP A 57 5.17 -16.90 16.51
N LEU A 58 5.64 -18.14 16.63
CA LEU A 58 4.89 -19.29 16.13
C LEU A 58 3.55 -19.45 16.83
N GLU A 59 3.51 -19.26 18.15
CA GLU A 59 2.25 -19.28 18.91
C GLU A 59 1.33 -18.12 18.51
N TRP A 60 1.90 -16.94 18.30
CA TRP A 60 1.14 -15.80 17.79
C TRP A 60 0.55 -16.08 16.39
N LEU A 61 1.36 -16.66 15.48
CA LEU A 61 0.88 -17.04 14.15
C LEU A 61 -0.25 -18.07 14.20
N ARG A 62 -0.18 -19.05 15.09
CA ARG A 62 -1.27 -20.02 15.32
C ARG A 62 -2.56 -19.36 15.74
N HIS A 63 -2.48 -18.38 16.64
CA HIS A 63 -3.63 -17.60 17.07
C HIS A 63 -4.21 -16.76 15.93
N ALA A 64 -3.35 -16.05 15.20
CA ALA A 64 -3.74 -15.22 14.06
C ALA A 64 -4.31 -16.07 12.89
N GLN A 65 -3.90 -17.33 12.77
CA GLN A 65 -4.41 -18.26 11.76
C GLN A 65 -5.89 -18.58 11.99
N LEU A 66 -6.36 -18.65 13.23
CA LEU A 66 -7.79 -18.88 13.54
C LEU A 66 -8.69 -17.80 12.93
N GLU A 67 -8.24 -16.55 12.93
CA GLU A 67 -8.99 -15.46 12.29
C GLU A 67 -8.98 -15.61 10.77
N ARG A 68 -7.85 -16.01 10.16
CA ARG A 68 -7.79 -16.27 8.70
C ARG A 68 -8.72 -17.41 8.31
N GLU A 69 -8.79 -18.48 9.09
CA GLU A 69 -9.72 -19.58 8.88
C GLU A 69 -11.18 -19.14 9.02
N ARG A 70 -11.49 -18.33 10.05
CA ARG A 70 -12.84 -17.76 10.25
C ARG A 70 -13.28 -16.90 9.06
N LEU A 71 -12.34 -16.17 8.45
CA LEU A 71 -12.59 -15.34 7.27
C LEU A 71 -12.54 -16.13 5.95
N GLY A 72 -12.25 -17.44 6.00
CA GLY A 72 -12.17 -18.29 4.80
C GLY A 72 -11.00 -17.97 3.88
N LEU A 73 -9.90 -17.40 4.41
CA LEU A 73 -8.74 -17.02 3.62
C LEU A 73 -7.92 -18.23 3.20
N ALA A 74 -7.35 -18.19 2.00
CA ALA A 74 -6.44 -19.20 1.50
C ALA A 74 -5.05 -19.07 2.19
N ALA A 75 -5.02 -19.42 3.47
CA ALA A 75 -3.82 -19.35 4.31
C ALA A 75 -3.70 -20.64 5.12
N ARG A 76 -2.50 -21.20 5.21
CA ARG A 76 -2.26 -22.44 5.94
C ARG A 76 -0.96 -22.41 6.73
N MET A 77 -0.98 -22.98 7.92
CA MET A 77 0.25 -23.24 8.69
C MET A 77 1.10 -24.29 7.99
N ILE A 78 2.40 -24.03 7.94
CA ILE A 78 3.43 -24.98 7.50
C ILE A 78 4.56 -25.00 8.53
N ASP A 79 5.28 -26.11 8.63
CA ASP A 79 6.46 -26.20 9.49
C ASP A 79 7.69 -25.52 8.86
N GLY A 80 8.77 -25.40 9.63
CA GLY A 80 9.98 -24.73 9.18
C GLY A 80 10.68 -25.44 8.01
N ASP A 81 10.55 -26.76 7.87
CA ASP A 81 11.14 -27.49 6.75
C ASP A 81 10.39 -27.20 5.46
N ALA A 82 9.05 -27.26 5.49
CA ALA A 82 8.21 -26.87 4.36
C ALA A 82 8.37 -25.38 3.97
N ALA A 83 8.60 -24.51 4.94
CA ALA A 83 8.90 -23.09 4.64
C ALA A 83 10.25 -22.94 3.91
N ARG A 84 11.29 -23.71 4.32
CA ARG A 84 12.60 -23.74 3.65
C ARG A 84 12.60 -24.43 2.29
N GLU A 85 11.68 -25.37 2.04
CA GLU A 85 11.45 -25.91 0.70
C GLU A 85 10.96 -24.83 -0.28
N LEU A 86 10.14 -23.88 0.21
CA LEU A 86 9.68 -22.74 -0.59
C LEU A 86 10.76 -21.65 -0.72
N GLU A 87 11.46 -21.36 0.38
CA GLU A 87 12.51 -20.33 0.46
C GLU A 87 13.77 -20.89 1.13
N PRO A 88 14.70 -21.45 0.34
CA PRO A 88 15.87 -22.16 0.88
C PRO A 88 16.83 -21.31 1.71
N HIS A 89 16.80 -19.99 1.57
CA HIS A 89 17.65 -19.05 2.30
C HIS A 89 17.05 -18.56 3.62
N LEU A 90 15.85 -19.02 4.00
CA LEU A 90 15.29 -18.73 5.34
C LEU A 90 16.22 -19.21 6.44
N ALA A 91 16.22 -18.49 7.56
CA ALA A 91 17.02 -18.86 8.72
C ALA A 91 16.72 -20.30 9.15
N PRO A 92 17.76 -21.10 9.48
CA PRO A 92 17.58 -22.50 9.92
C PRO A 92 16.73 -22.63 11.19
N THR A 93 16.64 -21.56 11.97
CA THR A 93 15.90 -21.48 13.23
C THR A 93 14.41 -21.24 13.05
N ILE A 94 13.93 -20.91 11.86
CA ILE A 94 12.49 -20.68 11.58
C ILE A 94 11.67 -21.93 11.97
N PRO A 95 10.81 -21.85 13.00
CA PRO A 95 10.05 -23.01 13.48
C PRO A 95 8.82 -23.31 12.64
N GLY A 96 8.34 -22.35 11.86
CA GLY A 96 7.16 -22.48 11.00
C GLY A 96 6.73 -21.15 10.38
N ALA A 97 5.74 -21.24 9.51
CA ALA A 97 5.19 -20.10 8.79
C ALA A 97 3.69 -20.28 8.50
N VAL A 98 3.03 -19.19 8.06
CA VAL A 98 1.77 -19.26 7.35
C VAL A 98 2.03 -19.01 5.87
N TRP A 99 1.59 -19.91 5.03
CA TRP A 99 1.63 -19.79 3.57
C TRP A 99 0.33 -19.22 3.03
N CYS A 100 0.38 -18.09 2.34
CA CYS A 100 -0.73 -17.39 1.69
C CYS A 100 -0.52 -17.43 0.16
N PRO A 101 -0.99 -18.47 -0.54
CA PRO A 101 -0.70 -18.67 -1.97
C PRO A 101 -1.33 -17.63 -2.89
N ASP A 102 -2.47 -17.07 -2.49
CA ASP A 102 -3.24 -16.16 -3.33
C ASP A 102 -2.86 -14.68 -3.15
N ASP A 103 -1.93 -14.38 -2.23
CA ASP A 103 -1.39 -13.05 -2.09
C ASP A 103 -0.42 -12.74 -3.25
N HIS A 104 -0.41 -11.50 -3.70
CA HIS A 104 0.34 -11.05 -4.86
C HIS A 104 1.22 -9.84 -4.51
N GLN A 105 1.96 -9.36 -5.50
CA GLN A 105 2.64 -8.06 -5.43
C GLN A 105 2.59 -7.33 -6.77
N VAL A 106 2.82 -6.03 -6.73
CA VAL A 106 2.97 -5.15 -7.89
C VAL A 106 4.07 -4.14 -7.55
N ASP A 107 4.81 -3.65 -8.53
CA ASP A 107 5.73 -2.53 -8.30
C ASP A 107 4.94 -1.22 -8.24
N PRO A 108 4.85 -0.54 -7.08
CA PRO A 108 4.06 0.68 -6.95
C PRO A 108 4.60 1.85 -7.76
N ARG A 109 5.90 1.88 -8.06
CA ARG A 109 6.51 2.94 -8.90
C ARG A 109 6.11 2.76 -10.36
N ARG A 110 6.18 1.51 -10.87
CA ARG A 110 5.70 1.17 -12.22
C ARG A 110 4.20 1.37 -12.34
N LEU A 111 3.44 1.03 -11.29
CA LEU A 111 2.00 1.29 -11.25
C LEU A 111 1.68 2.78 -11.42
N VAL A 112 2.33 3.66 -10.66
CA VAL A 112 2.13 5.12 -10.80
C VAL A 112 2.53 5.61 -12.19
N GLN A 113 3.64 5.11 -12.73
CA GLN A 113 4.07 5.45 -14.09
C GLN A 113 3.04 5.00 -15.15
N ALA A 114 2.50 3.80 -15.01
CA ALA A 114 1.48 3.25 -15.90
C ALA A 114 0.18 4.06 -15.82
N LEU A 115 -0.31 4.35 -14.60
CA LEU A 115 -1.50 5.17 -14.38
C LEU A 115 -1.35 6.57 -14.99
N ARG A 116 -0.21 7.22 -14.79
CA ARG A 116 0.10 8.51 -15.40
C ARG A 116 0.04 8.43 -16.92
N SER A 117 0.76 7.47 -17.51
CA SER A 117 0.82 7.30 -18.98
C SER A 117 -0.58 7.04 -19.57
N ALA A 118 -1.37 6.17 -18.94
CA ALA A 118 -2.74 5.89 -19.40
C ALA A 118 -3.64 7.11 -19.29
N PHE A 119 -3.57 7.84 -18.17
CA PHE A 119 -4.34 9.07 -17.94
C PHE A 119 -4.05 10.14 -19.00
N GLU A 120 -2.77 10.42 -19.28
CA GLU A 120 -2.35 11.40 -20.30
C GLU A 120 -2.77 10.97 -21.71
N LYS A 121 -2.64 9.68 -22.06
CA LYS A 121 -3.08 9.13 -23.36
C LYS A 121 -4.60 9.21 -23.57
N GLN A 122 -5.37 9.17 -22.49
CA GLN A 122 -6.82 9.36 -22.54
C GLN A 122 -7.24 10.85 -22.53
N GLY A 123 -6.30 11.78 -22.64
CA GLY A 123 -6.55 13.21 -22.70
C GLY A 123 -6.60 13.90 -21.33
N GLY A 124 -6.24 13.19 -20.27
CA GLY A 124 -6.09 13.77 -18.93
C GLY A 124 -4.94 14.77 -18.87
N ARG A 125 -5.12 15.84 -18.09
CA ARG A 125 -4.06 16.86 -17.87
C ARG A 125 -3.49 16.72 -16.47
N LEU A 126 -2.18 16.44 -16.37
CA LEU A 126 -1.44 16.38 -15.12
C LEU A 126 -0.62 17.66 -14.93
N LEU A 127 -0.77 18.31 -13.79
CA LEU A 127 -0.01 19.50 -13.39
C LEU A 127 0.95 19.14 -12.27
N GLU A 128 2.18 18.79 -12.63
CA GLU A 128 3.24 18.50 -11.66
C GLU A 128 3.87 19.78 -11.10
N GLY A 129 4.37 19.73 -9.87
CA GLY A 129 5.00 20.86 -9.21
C GLY A 129 4.02 21.97 -8.82
N VAL A 130 2.72 21.70 -8.89
CA VAL A 130 1.67 22.64 -8.50
C VAL A 130 1.12 22.23 -7.14
N GLU A 131 1.40 23.02 -6.12
CA GLU A 131 0.90 22.80 -4.77
C GLU A 131 -0.54 23.35 -4.64
N VAL A 132 -1.45 22.45 -4.26
CA VAL A 132 -2.83 22.82 -3.89
C VAL A 132 -2.87 23.15 -2.41
N LYS A 133 -3.40 24.33 -2.07
CA LYS A 133 -3.56 24.82 -0.70
C LYS A 133 -4.96 24.56 -0.15
N GLY A 134 -5.97 24.54 -1.01
CA GLY A 134 -7.35 24.36 -0.57
C GLY A 134 -8.34 24.36 -1.70
N VAL A 135 -9.62 24.42 -1.33
CA VAL A 135 -10.75 24.49 -2.24
C VAL A 135 -11.59 25.73 -1.88
N GLN A 136 -11.87 26.58 -2.85
CA GLN A 136 -12.80 27.68 -2.66
C GLN A 136 -14.24 27.18 -2.75
N ILE A 137 -15.03 27.49 -1.73
CA ILE A 137 -16.43 27.10 -1.64
C ILE A 137 -17.30 28.33 -1.81
N GLU A 138 -18.26 28.26 -2.71
CA GLU A 138 -19.30 29.29 -2.94
C GLU A 138 -20.67 28.60 -2.97
N ALA A 139 -21.58 29.04 -2.11
CA ALA A 139 -22.95 28.51 -2.04
C ALA A 139 -22.99 26.95 -1.99
N ASP A 140 -22.15 26.33 -1.13
CA ASP A 140 -22.04 24.89 -0.93
C ASP A 140 -21.50 24.09 -2.15
N LEU A 141 -20.85 24.80 -3.08
CA LEU A 141 -20.17 24.19 -4.24
C LEU A 141 -18.68 24.54 -4.24
N ALA A 142 -17.85 23.59 -4.64
CA ALA A 142 -16.47 23.88 -4.98
C ALA A 142 -16.41 24.68 -6.28
N ALA A 143 -16.03 25.95 -6.18
CA ALA A 143 -15.98 26.90 -7.28
C ALA A 143 -14.55 27.12 -7.80
N GLY A 144 -13.54 26.82 -7.01
CA GLY A 144 -12.15 26.98 -7.38
C GLY A 144 -11.20 26.08 -6.59
N VAL A 145 -9.99 25.92 -7.11
CA VAL A 145 -8.88 25.27 -6.42
C VAL A 145 -7.81 26.31 -6.10
N GLU A 146 -7.46 26.43 -4.82
CA GLU A 146 -6.42 27.35 -4.36
C GLU A 146 -5.05 26.75 -4.60
N LEU A 147 -4.25 27.41 -5.42
CA LEU A 147 -2.88 27.08 -5.71
C LEU A 147 -1.93 28.06 -5.00
N ALA A 148 -0.68 27.69 -4.84
CA ALA A 148 0.34 28.63 -4.33
C ALA A 148 0.52 29.87 -5.21
N THR A 149 0.14 29.79 -6.50
CA THR A 149 0.23 30.87 -7.50
C THR A 149 -1.07 31.66 -7.72
N GLY A 150 -2.16 31.31 -7.05
CA GLY A 150 -3.48 31.91 -7.20
C GLY A 150 -4.60 30.88 -7.20
N VAL A 151 -5.77 31.27 -7.69
CA VAL A 151 -6.95 30.40 -7.75
C VAL A 151 -7.23 29.98 -9.19
N GLU A 152 -7.42 28.69 -9.43
CA GLU A 152 -7.95 28.16 -10.68
C GLU A 152 -9.46 27.94 -10.53
N ALA A 153 -10.25 28.69 -11.27
CA ALA A 153 -11.71 28.58 -11.25
C ALA A 153 -12.16 27.27 -11.90
N LEU A 154 -13.16 26.65 -11.33
CA LEU A 154 -13.74 25.40 -11.84
C LEU A 154 -14.94 25.68 -12.75
N ALA A 155 -15.16 24.78 -13.72
CA ALA A 155 -16.42 24.81 -14.48
C ALA A 155 -17.60 24.49 -13.53
N PRO A 156 -18.79 25.08 -13.73
CA PRO A 156 -19.95 24.84 -12.85
C PRO A 156 -20.38 23.37 -12.73
N THR A 157 -20.03 22.56 -13.72
CA THR A 157 -20.33 21.11 -13.75
C THR A 157 -19.16 20.24 -13.26
N ALA A 158 -18.07 20.85 -12.79
CA ALA A 158 -16.91 20.10 -12.34
C ALA A 158 -17.19 19.42 -11.00
N THR A 159 -16.71 18.19 -10.86
CA THR A 159 -16.62 17.48 -9.58
C THR A 159 -15.17 17.52 -9.10
N VAL A 160 -14.95 17.90 -7.86
CA VAL A 160 -13.63 17.86 -7.21
C VAL A 160 -13.46 16.53 -6.50
N ILE A 161 -12.37 15.82 -6.78
CA ILE A 161 -11.98 14.62 -6.04
C ILE A 161 -10.74 14.95 -5.21
N VAL A 162 -10.90 14.96 -3.89
CA VAL A 162 -9.79 15.18 -2.94
C VAL A 162 -9.10 13.83 -2.68
N ALA A 163 -7.98 13.61 -3.37
CA ALA A 163 -7.15 12.41 -3.24
C ALA A 163 -5.76 12.74 -2.66
N ALA A 164 -5.71 13.69 -1.71
CA ALA A 164 -4.48 14.26 -1.17
C ALA A 164 -3.78 13.35 -0.12
N GLY A 165 -4.25 12.11 0.09
CA GLY A 165 -3.61 11.16 0.99
C GLY A 165 -3.42 11.72 2.40
N ALA A 166 -2.21 11.63 2.94
CA ALA A 166 -1.89 12.11 4.28
C ALA A 166 -2.06 13.63 4.46
N TRP A 167 -2.01 14.39 3.35
CA TRP A 167 -2.15 15.86 3.34
C TRP A 167 -3.59 16.34 3.25
N THR A 168 -4.58 15.45 3.25
CA THR A 168 -5.99 15.84 3.12
C THR A 168 -6.43 16.90 4.13
N ARG A 169 -5.91 16.86 5.36
CA ARG A 169 -6.24 17.83 6.42
C ARG A 169 -5.45 19.13 6.36
N GLU A 170 -4.43 19.20 5.52
CA GLU A 170 -3.68 20.44 5.28
C GLU A 170 -4.39 21.37 4.28
N LEU A 171 -5.40 20.84 3.57
CA LEU A 171 -6.19 21.62 2.62
C LEU A 171 -7.22 22.49 3.35
N THR A 172 -7.27 23.78 3.00
CA THR A 172 -8.26 24.74 3.50
C THR A 172 -9.62 24.63 2.79
N GLY A 173 -10.69 25.15 3.39
CA GLY A 173 -12.04 25.18 2.79
C GLY A 173 -12.80 23.84 2.89
N LEU A 174 -12.32 22.87 3.64
CA LEU A 174 -12.91 21.54 3.76
C LEU A 174 -13.31 21.24 5.22
N ASP A 175 -14.47 21.72 5.65
CA ASP A 175 -14.93 21.64 7.06
C ASP A 175 -15.22 20.19 7.50
N ASP A 176 -15.66 19.34 6.57
CA ASP A 176 -15.96 17.93 6.80
C ASP A 176 -14.85 16.98 6.36
N ALA A 177 -13.62 17.50 6.17
CA ALA A 177 -12.47 16.70 5.76
C ALA A 177 -12.25 15.49 6.69
N PRO A 178 -12.03 14.29 6.13
CA PRO A 178 -11.75 13.10 6.91
C PRO A 178 -10.56 13.27 7.85
N ARG A 179 -10.66 12.66 9.04
CA ARG A 179 -9.58 12.71 10.04
C ARG A 179 -8.46 11.74 9.66
N VAL A 180 -7.65 12.16 8.69
CA VAL A 180 -6.47 11.42 8.23
C VAL A 180 -5.22 12.03 8.87
N ARG A 181 -4.28 11.16 9.26
CA ARG A 181 -2.97 11.57 9.78
C ARG A 181 -1.84 10.83 9.05
N PRO A 182 -0.66 11.45 8.93
CA PRO A 182 0.51 10.79 8.38
C PRO A 182 1.08 9.78 9.38
N VAL A 183 1.23 8.52 8.97
CA VAL A 183 2.04 7.53 9.69
C VAL A 183 3.27 7.24 8.85
N ARG A 184 4.43 7.68 9.37
CA ARG A 184 5.71 7.52 8.71
C ARG A 184 6.10 6.06 8.56
N GLY A 185 6.66 5.69 7.41
CA GLY A 185 7.28 4.39 7.18
C GLY A 185 8.62 4.57 6.48
N GLN A 186 9.69 4.18 7.17
CA GLN A 186 11.01 4.09 6.58
C GLN A 186 11.15 2.75 5.86
N MET A 187 11.83 2.75 4.74
CA MET A 187 12.06 1.57 3.89
C MET A 187 13.45 1.65 3.28
N LEU A 188 13.98 0.49 2.95
CA LEU A 188 15.24 0.39 2.20
C LEU A 188 15.14 -0.72 1.15
N ALA A 189 16.07 -0.72 0.21
CA ALA A 189 16.26 -1.83 -0.71
C ALA A 189 17.72 -2.26 -0.72
N VAL A 190 17.92 -3.56 -0.81
CA VAL A 190 19.23 -4.19 -1.03
C VAL A 190 19.23 -4.89 -2.39
N GLU A 191 20.40 -5.27 -2.89
CA GLU A 191 20.49 -6.12 -4.08
C GLU A 191 19.88 -7.50 -3.80
N LEU A 192 19.01 -7.96 -4.69
CA LEU A 192 18.37 -9.28 -4.56
C LEU A 192 19.35 -10.44 -4.81
N GLY A 193 20.45 -10.16 -5.54
CA GLY A 193 21.43 -11.16 -5.89
C GLY A 193 21.07 -12.01 -7.12
N ALA A 194 22.04 -12.84 -7.56
CA ALA A 194 21.87 -13.82 -8.63
C ALA A 194 22.67 -15.11 -8.27
N PRO A 195 22.01 -16.21 -7.83
CA PRO A 195 20.55 -16.39 -7.74
C PRO A 195 19.89 -15.45 -6.72
N PRO A 196 18.57 -15.19 -6.84
CA PRO A 196 17.86 -14.30 -5.92
C PRO A 196 17.83 -14.86 -4.50
N LEU A 197 17.95 -13.97 -3.50
CA LEU A 197 17.90 -14.32 -2.08
C LEU A 197 16.55 -14.89 -1.64
N CYS A 198 15.47 -14.45 -2.27
CA CYS A 198 14.13 -15.04 -2.12
C CYS A 198 13.30 -14.80 -3.37
N GLU A 199 12.27 -15.62 -3.57
CA GLU A 199 11.33 -15.53 -4.69
C GLU A 199 9.94 -15.05 -4.24
N HIS A 200 9.52 -15.45 -3.04
CA HIS A 200 8.24 -15.07 -2.46
C HIS A 200 8.37 -13.80 -1.63
N VAL A 201 7.24 -13.16 -1.37
CA VAL A 201 7.19 -12.14 -0.32
C VAL A 201 7.33 -12.83 1.04
N ILE A 202 8.27 -12.35 1.84
CA ILE A 202 8.47 -12.83 3.22
C ILE A 202 7.99 -11.73 4.16
N ARG A 203 7.14 -12.07 5.10
CA ARG A 203 6.72 -11.21 6.19
C ARG A 203 7.24 -11.77 7.51
N ALA A 204 8.21 -11.11 8.09
CA ALA A 204 8.70 -11.35 9.44
C ALA A 204 7.93 -10.47 10.45
N PRO A 205 8.09 -10.67 11.76
CA PRO A 205 7.42 -9.85 12.78
C PRO A 205 7.65 -8.35 12.60
N ASP A 206 8.90 -7.93 12.39
CA ASP A 206 9.30 -6.53 12.35
C ASP A 206 9.62 -6.00 10.94
N ALA A 207 9.63 -6.87 9.93
CA ALA A 207 9.93 -6.48 8.55
C ALA A 207 9.15 -7.30 7.54
N TYR A 208 8.99 -6.75 6.33
CA TYR A 208 8.64 -7.53 5.15
C TYR A 208 9.73 -7.40 4.09
N LEU A 209 9.93 -8.46 3.33
CA LEU A 209 10.91 -8.54 2.26
C LEU A 209 10.16 -8.82 0.95
N VAL A 210 10.32 -7.93 -0.03
CA VAL A 210 9.58 -7.99 -1.29
C VAL A 210 10.57 -8.02 -2.45
N PRO A 211 10.80 -9.20 -3.07
CA PRO A 211 11.68 -9.33 -4.22
C PRO A 211 11.06 -8.69 -5.46
N ARG A 212 11.84 -7.90 -6.19
CA ARG A 212 11.43 -7.18 -7.40
C ARG A 212 12.10 -7.75 -8.64
N SER A 213 11.43 -7.66 -9.78
CA SER A 213 11.97 -8.13 -11.07
C SER A 213 13.19 -7.33 -11.57
N ASP A 214 13.40 -6.14 -11.04
CA ASP A 214 14.52 -5.27 -11.37
C ASP A 214 15.80 -5.54 -10.53
N GLY A 215 15.80 -6.60 -9.74
CA GLY A 215 16.95 -7.03 -8.93
C GLY A 215 17.04 -6.40 -7.54
N ARG A 216 16.01 -5.68 -7.10
CA ARG A 216 15.93 -5.14 -5.73
C ARG A 216 15.18 -6.09 -4.80
N LEU A 217 15.64 -6.20 -3.56
CA LEU A 217 14.88 -6.72 -2.44
C LEU A 217 14.47 -5.54 -1.54
N VAL A 218 13.19 -5.21 -1.56
CA VAL A 218 12.65 -4.11 -0.73
C VAL A 218 12.38 -4.63 0.68
N ILE A 219 12.95 -3.95 1.68
CA ILE A 219 12.76 -4.22 3.11
C ILE A 219 11.97 -3.06 3.72
N GLY A 220 10.86 -3.36 4.36
CA GLY A 220 9.97 -2.37 4.99
C GLY A 220 9.16 -2.99 6.12
N ALA A 221 8.45 -2.25 6.88
CA ALA A 221 8.54 -0.82 6.97
C ALA A 221 8.23 -0.41 8.40
N THR A 222 8.91 0.58 8.91
CA THR A 222 8.56 1.14 10.22
C THR A 222 7.13 1.69 10.25
N MET A 223 6.58 1.84 11.45
CA MET A 223 5.29 2.50 11.70
C MET A 223 5.46 3.53 12.82
N GLU A 224 5.49 4.81 12.44
CA GLU A 224 5.91 5.86 13.36
C GLU A 224 4.97 7.08 13.30
N GLU A 225 4.49 7.53 14.45
CA GLU A 225 3.66 8.73 14.60
C GLU A 225 4.58 9.99 14.72
N MET A 226 5.24 10.34 13.62
CA MET A 226 6.25 11.42 13.56
C MET A 226 5.82 12.58 12.63
N GLY A 227 4.52 12.69 12.34
CA GLY A 227 4.03 13.68 11.39
C GLY A 227 4.69 13.53 10.02
N PHE A 228 4.98 14.66 9.37
CA PHE A 228 5.62 14.70 8.05
C PHE A 228 7.15 14.76 8.10
N ASP A 229 7.79 14.17 9.11
CA ASP A 229 9.26 14.09 9.17
C ASP A 229 9.79 13.02 8.20
N PRO A 230 10.47 13.38 7.09
CA PRO A 230 10.93 12.43 6.09
C PRO A 230 12.29 11.79 6.42
N ARG A 231 12.93 12.19 7.53
CA ARG A 231 14.31 11.78 7.84
C ARG A 231 14.37 10.29 8.22
N HIS A 232 15.40 9.62 7.75
CA HIS A 232 15.75 8.29 8.22
C HIS A 232 16.44 8.38 9.58
N THR A 233 16.15 7.42 10.45
CA THR A 233 16.79 7.31 11.77
C THR A 233 17.65 6.05 11.82
N ALA A 234 18.75 6.11 12.56
CA ALA A 234 19.60 4.94 12.75
C ALA A 234 18.82 3.76 13.38
N GLY A 235 17.93 4.06 14.35
CA GLY A 235 17.06 3.05 14.96
C GLY A 235 16.14 2.38 13.94
N GLY A 236 15.35 3.17 13.18
CA GLY A 236 14.42 2.61 12.20
C GLY A 236 15.11 1.76 11.10
N VAL A 237 16.29 2.20 10.64
CA VAL A 237 17.08 1.41 9.68
C VAL A 237 17.60 0.12 10.33
N MET A 238 18.07 0.20 11.57
CA MET A 238 18.57 -0.96 12.31
C MET A 238 17.45 -1.97 12.58
N ASP A 239 16.26 -1.52 13.01
CA ASP A 239 15.11 -2.39 13.27
C ASP A 239 14.71 -3.17 12.01
N LEU A 240 14.65 -2.50 10.85
CA LEU A 240 14.34 -3.14 9.57
C LEU A 240 15.40 -4.18 9.16
N LEU A 241 16.68 -3.84 9.31
CA LEU A 241 17.78 -4.75 8.96
C LEU A 241 17.83 -5.96 9.88
N VAL A 242 17.61 -5.77 11.19
CA VAL A 242 17.56 -6.88 12.16
C VAL A 242 16.37 -7.78 11.87
N GLY A 243 15.16 -7.25 11.75
CA GLY A 243 13.97 -8.04 11.46
C GLY A 243 14.06 -8.81 10.13
N ALA A 244 14.66 -8.20 9.11
CA ALA A 244 14.90 -8.88 7.84
C ALA A 244 15.99 -9.96 7.95
N TRP A 245 17.06 -9.71 8.70
CA TRP A 245 18.17 -10.65 8.91
C TRP A 245 17.75 -11.88 9.72
N GLU A 246 16.89 -11.71 10.72
CA GLU A 246 16.35 -12.82 11.51
C GLU A 246 15.57 -13.81 10.64
N ALA A 247 14.86 -13.32 9.62
CA ALA A 247 14.15 -14.16 8.66
C ALA A 247 15.05 -14.70 7.55
N LEU A 248 15.92 -13.85 7.00
CA LEU A 248 16.75 -14.12 5.81
C LEU A 248 18.20 -13.70 6.05
N PRO A 249 19.04 -14.53 6.75
CA PRO A 249 20.40 -14.16 7.14
C PRO A 249 21.33 -13.75 5.99
N ALA A 250 21.05 -14.24 4.78
CA ALA A 250 21.83 -13.94 3.59
C ALA A 250 21.80 -12.47 3.17
N ILE A 251 20.88 -11.65 3.70
CA ILE A 251 20.89 -10.20 3.45
C ILE A 251 22.11 -9.48 4.06
N HIS A 252 22.83 -10.14 5.00
CA HIS A 252 23.98 -9.55 5.67
C HIS A 252 25.03 -9.01 4.70
N ASP A 253 25.27 -9.69 3.60
CA ASP A 253 26.28 -9.33 2.61
C ASP A 253 25.68 -8.58 1.39
N ALA A 254 24.36 -8.34 1.39
CA ALA A 254 23.70 -7.67 0.28
C ALA A 254 23.92 -6.14 0.32
N PRO A 255 24.42 -5.51 -0.76
CA PRO A 255 24.61 -4.08 -0.82
C PRO A 255 23.28 -3.31 -0.68
N ILE A 256 23.28 -2.23 0.12
CA ILE A 256 22.14 -1.31 0.19
C ILE A 256 22.11 -0.46 -1.09
N VAL A 257 20.98 -0.48 -1.79
CA VAL A 257 20.76 0.23 -3.05
C VAL A 257 20.17 1.61 -2.82
N GLU A 258 19.14 1.69 -1.97
CA GLU A 258 18.44 2.93 -1.68
C GLU A 258 17.71 2.89 -0.34
N MET A 259 17.38 4.07 0.18
CA MET A 259 16.49 4.26 1.33
C MET A 259 15.48 5.37 1.03
N TRP A 260 14.24 5.21 1.50
CA TRP A 260 13.19 6.23 1.33
C TRP A 260 12.18 6.17 2.46
N THR A 261 11.42 7.25 2.57
CA THR A 261 10.34 7.39 3.55
C THR A 261 9.01 7.69 2.85
N GLY A 262 7.93 7.13 3.36
CA GLY A 262 6.57 7.43 2.93
C GLY A 262 5.65 7.77 4.10
N PHE A 263 4.52 8.41 3.81
CA PHE A 263 3.51 8.80 4.79
C PHE A 263 2.19 8.10 4.48
N ARG A 264 1.82 7.13 5.31
CA ARG A 264 0.54 6.43 5.16
C ARG A 264 -0.60 7.33 5.61
N PRO A 265 -1.64 7.51 4.80
CA PRO A 265 -2.85 8.24 5.21
C PRO A 265 -3.70 7.36 6.13
N MET A 266 -3.47 7.42 7.43
CA MET A 266 -4.20 6.59 8.40
C MET A 266 -5.41 7.32 8.95
N THR A 267 -6.56 6.67 8.90
CA THR A 267 -7.77 7.01 9.66
C THR A 267 -7.70 6.44 11.08
N ILE A 268 -8.65 6.78 11.94
CA ILE A 268 -8.68 6.27 13.32
C ILE A 268 -9.07 4.78 13.34
N ASP A 269 -9.98 4.39 12.46
CA ASP A 269 -10.57 3.06 12.32
C ASP A 269 -9.85 2.17 11.28
N SER A 270 -8.79 2.69 10.65
CA SER A 270 -8.06 2.05 9.55
C SER A 270 -8.86 1.84 8.26
N GLU A 271 -10.08 2.39 8.16
CA GLU A 271 -10.93 2.26 6.99
C GLU A 271 -10.66 3.37 5.96
N PRO A 272 -10.65 3.04 4.65
CA PRO A 272 -10.51 4.03 3.60
C PRO A 272 -11.77 4.88 3.46
N VAL A 273 -11.59 6.15 3.20
CA VAL A 273 -12.69 7.10 3.00
C VAL A 273 -12.92 7.33 1.52
N MET A 274 -14.04 6.82 1.03
CA MET A 274 -14.53 6.98 -0.34
C MET A 274 -15.99 7.43 -0.28
N ARG A 275 -16.21 8.74 -0.11
CA ARG A 275 -17.56 9.31 0.05
C ARG A 275 -17.67 10.70 -0.54
N ARG A 276 -18.90 11.15 -0.76
CA ARG A 276 -19.17 12.56 -1.02
C ARG A 276 -18.91 13.40 0.24
N SER A 277 -18.61 14.66 0.04
CA SER A 277 -18.66 15.65 1.11
C SER A 277 -20.10 15.80 1.62
N ASP A 278 -20.24 16.01 2.93
CA ASP A 278 -21.54 16.29 3.55
C ASP A 278 -21.90 17.79 3.44
N SER A 279 -20.89 18.65 3.19
CA SER A 279 -21.03 20.11 3.16
C SER A 279 -20.84 20.72 1.76
N VAL A 280 -20.22 19.97 0.80
CA VAL A 280 -19.92 20.47 -0.54
C VAL A 280 -20.46 19.51 -1.60
N ALA A 281 -21.49 19.91 -2.33
CA ALA A 281 -22.30 19.00 -3.15
C ALA A 281 -21.53 18.35 -4.31
N ASN A 282 -20.55 19.04 -4.90
CA ASN A 282 -19.74 18.55 -6.03
C ASN A 282 -18.32 18.08 -5.60
N LEU A 283 -18.16 17.64 -4.34
CA LEU A 283 -16.87 17.19 -3.82
C LEU A 283 -16.93 15.75 -3.32
N VAL A 284 -15.90 14.98 -3.64
CA VAL A 284 -15.73 13.57 -3.26
C VAL A 284 -14.36 13.39 -2.58
N TYR A 285 -14.31 12.67 -1.47
CA TYR A 285 -13.07 12.27 -0.82
C TYR A 285 -12.63 10.87 -1.25
N ALA A 286 -11.33 10.71 -1.54
CA ALA A 286 -10.66 9.45 -1.84
C ALA A 286 -9.33 9.39 -1.07
N THR A 287 -9.38 9.03 0.21
CA THR A 287 -8.23 9.10 1.13
C THR A 287 -8.31 8.04 2.23
N GLY A 288 -7.37 8.05 3.17
CA GLY A 288 -7.45 7.20 4.36
C GLY A 288 -7.13 5.71 4.13
N HIS A 289 -6.54 5.35 2.99
CA HIS A 289 -6.28 3.94 2.62
C HIS A 289 -5.20 3.24 3.45
N GLY A 290 -4.49 3.97 4.30
CA GLY A 290 -3.47 3.42 5.20
C GLY A 290 -2.42 2.58 4.49
N ARG A 291 -2.22 1.35 4.97
CA ARG A 291 -1.29 0.38 4.38
C ARG A 291 -1.82 -0.30 3.11
N ASN A 292 -3.14 -0.26 2.87
CA ASN A 292 -3.81 -1.00 1.81
C ASN A 292 -4.03 -0.20 0.51
N GLY A 293 -3.49 1.02 0.38
CA GLY A 293 -3.77 1.90 -0.75
C GLY A 293 -3.47 1.29 -2.12
N VAL A 294 -2.34 0.58 -2.25
CA VAL A 294 -2.00 -0.09 -3.50
C VAL A 294 -2.94 -1.26 -3.76
N LEU A 295 -3.19 -2.12 -2.76
CA LEU A 295 -4.14 -3.24 -2.88
C LEU A 295 -5.51 -2.75 -3.34
N LEU A 296 -6.02 -1.68 -2.75
CA LEU A 296 -7.37 -1.17 -3.01
C LEU A 296 -7.50 -0.29 -4.27
N THR A 297 -6.41 -0.09 -5.04
CA THR A 297 -6.42 0.81 -6.21
C THR A 297 -7.59 0.55 -7.17
N PRO A 298 -7.81 -0.68 -7.72
CA PRO A 298 -8.89 -0.90 -8.69
C PRO A 298 -10.29 -0.74 -8.08
N LEU A 299 -10.49 -1.21 -6.85
CA LEU A 299 -11.76 -1.07 -6.16
C LEU A 299 -12.08 0.40 -5.85
N SER A 300 -11.11 1.15 -5.35
CA SER A 300 -11.27 2.58 -5.06
C SER A 300 -11.60 3.37 -6.32
N ALA A 301 -10.89 3.12 -7.42
CA ALA A 301 -11.16 3.76 -8.69
C ALA A 301 -12.60 3.52 -9.16
N ARG A 302 -13.10 2.28 -9.08
CA ARG A 302 -14.49 1.93 -9.42
C ARG A 302 -15.49 2.66 -8.53
N ARG A 303 -15.33 2.59 -7.20
CA ARG A 303 -16.25 3.23 -6.25
C ARG A 303 -16.30 4.75 -6.43
N ILE A 304 -15.16 5.41 -6.62
CA ILE A 304 -15.10 6.86 -6.86
C ILE A 304 -15.75 7.21 -8.20
N ALA A 305 -15.51 6.44 -9.28
CA ALA A 305 -16.17 6.66 -10.55
C ALA A 305 -17.70 6.56 -10.46
N ASP A 306 -18.21 5.60 -9.69
CA ASP A 306 -19.66 5.44 -9.45
C ASP A 306 -20.23 6.63 -8.66
N LEU A 307 -19.51 7.09 -7.63
CA LEU A 307 -19.90 8.32 -6.90
C LEU A 307 -19.97 9.54 -7.82
N VAL A 308 -19.04 9.71 -8.74
CA VAL A 308 -19.03 10.85 -9.67
C VAL A 308 -20.17 10.78 -10.70
N ARG A 309 -20.48 9.56 -11.21
CA ARG A 309 -21.55 9.37 -12.22
C ARG A 309 -22.96 9.56 -11.69
N THR A 310 -23.18 9.34 -10.40
CA THR A 310 -24.49 9.48 -9.74
C THR A 310 -24.75 10.90 -9.22
N ALA A 311 -23.93 11.85 -9.65
CA ALA A 311 -23.99 13.26 -9.29
C ALA A 311 -25.00 14.07 -10.13
#